data_3e99b267aa750d239da0bbdcffa65a9c
#
_entry.id   3e99b267aa750d239da0bbdcffa65a9c
#
_cell.length_a   1.000
_cell.length_b   1.000
_cell.length_c   1.000
_cell.angle_alpha   90.00
_cell.angle_beta   90.00
_cell.angle_gamma   90.00
#
_symmetry.space_group_name_H-M   'P 1'
#
loop_
_entity.id
_entity.type
_entity.pdbx_description
1 polymer ?
#
loop_
_entity_poly.entity_id
_entity_poly.type
_entity_poly.pdbx_seq_one_letter_code
_entity_poly.pdbx_strand_id
1 'polypeptide(L)'
;QKPSFSLPIMRGLQVTGVLGVTLSVAHSSMMTGMPLRIRQLQRIPRSHCIRSCAVSATQSPPKKRKQKGSQGGGRGGGGSGGGKGITSREADYSQWYQDVIAAGDLTDQSPVKGCAVIKPTGMALWDSLRNELDQRIRKSGAQNAYFPLFIPVSFLSKEAEHVDGFAKECAVVTHHRLRALEEGKGVEPDPHARLEEPLIVRPTSETMIWYMFSKWIMSYRDLPLKINQWANVVRWELRTRPFLRTTEFLWQEGHTAHATSDEARQCAEQMLDVYASVCKDVLAMPVVKGLKSPTERFAGADDTYTIEALMQNGWALQSGTSHFLGQNFAKAFGVNFQNANNEQELVWATSWGVSTRLVGALVMSHSDDVGLVLPPAVAPNQVVLVPISQGPGKAPEQHEELMTFVQKAVVAMERSNVRIHVDTRFSMRPGNKYFEWERKGVPIRMEVGARDMAAGTLLCARRTGGEKFPLALDDSFGAKVVAELEAIQQALYDTAEARLHACTFEVESYAEMKDALEGSDSGGASGFFLVPWFDDAEAEAQIKTETKATIRCFPLDKQHLTEGRTCFYSGRPATHIALFARAF
;
A
#
# COMPACT_ATOMS: atom_id res chain seq x y z
N GLN A 1 -53.71 -8.91 24.13
CA GLN A 1 -53.88 -10.30 23.66
C GLN A 1 -52.55 -10.74 23.06
N LYS A 2 -51.84 -11.63 23.76
CA LYS A 2 -50.68 -12.41 23.26
C LYS A 2 -51.21 -13.69 22.58
N PRO A 3 -50.45 -14.26 21.68
CA PRO A 3 -50.24 -15.70 21.77
C PRO A 3 -48.76 -16.08 21.90
N SER A 4 -48.55 -16.94 22.86
CA SER A 4 -47.40 -17.76 23.15
C SER A 4 -47.27 -18.88 22.12
N PHE A 5 -46.02 -19.17 21.66
CA PHE A 5 -45.68 -20.45 21.06
C PHE A 5 -44.39 -21.01 21.69
N SER A 6 -44.55 -22.22 22.19
CA SER A 6 -43.59 -23.05 22.92
C SER A 6 -42.69 -23.83 21.99
N LEU A 7 -41.46 -24.03 22.46
CA LEU A 7 -40.41 -24.94 21.91
C LEU A 7 -40.80 -26.42 22.01
N PRO A 8 -40.18 -27.27 21.23
CA PRO A 8 -39.82 -28.60 21.70
C PRO A 8 -38.32 -28.84 21.77
N ILE A 9 -37.93 -29.36 22.90
CA ILE A 9 -36.67 -30.00 23.27
C ILE A 9 -36.52 -31.31 22.48
N MET A 10 -35.37 -31.54 21.85
CA MET A 10 -34.93 -32.91 21.53
C MET A 10 -33.51 -33.16 22.05
N ARG A 11 -33.46 -34.28 22.76
CA ARG A 11 -32.31 -34.90 23.46
C ARG A 11 -31.33 -35.57 22.47
N GLY A 12 -30.08 -35.44 22.71
CA GLY A 12 -28.98 -36.31 22.92
C GLY A 12 -28.73 -37.49 21.98
N LEU A 13 -27.52 -37.53 21.45
CA LEU A 13 -26.80 -38.74 21.14
C LEU A 13 -25.30 -38.56 21.40
N GLN A 14 -24.78 -39.26 22.39
CA GLN A 14 -23.35 -39.46 22.59
C GLN A 14 -22.87 -40.51 21.59
N VAL A 15 -21.70 -40.27 20.98
CA VAL A 15 -20.87 -41.34 20.41
C VAL A 15 -19.41 -41.11 20.85
N THR A 16 -18.96 -42.00 21.66
CA THR A 16 -17.58 -42.23 22.06
C THR A 16 -16.80 -42.90 20.94
N GLY A 17 -15.56 -42.46 20.68
CA GLY A 17 -14.64 -43.17 19.81
C GLY A 17 -13.19 -42.72 20.06
N VAL A 18 -12.51 -43.48 20.89
CA VAL A 18 -11.07 -43.38 21.18
C VAL A 18 -10.29 -44.04 20.05
N LEU A 19 -9.30 -43.34 19.50
CA LEU A 19 -8.14 -43.99 18.86
C LEU A 19 -6.92 -43.10 19.01
N GLY A 20 -6.02 -43.54 19.89
CA GLY A 20 -4.70 -42.99 20.10
C GLY A 20 -3.74 -43.44 18.98
N VAL A 21 -2.90 -42.51 18.56
CA VAL A 21 -1.66 -42.83 17.82
C VAL A 21 -0.52 -42.11 18.53
N THR A 22 0.27 -42.93 19.23
CA THR A 22 1.59 -42.58 19.77
C THR A 22 2.60 -42.50 18.63
N LEU A 23 3.29 -41.38 18.48
CA LEU A 23 4.50 -41.30 17.67
C LEU A 23 5.71 -40.99 18.54
N SER A 24 6.62 -41.94 18.47
CA SER A 24 7.87 -42.10 19.18
C SER A 24 8.88 -41.00 18.85
N VAL A 25 9.47 -40.42 19.89
CA VAL A 25 10.65 -39.56 19.82
C VAL A 25 11.88 -40.43 19.69
N ALA A 26 12.61 -40.31 18.60
CA ALA A 26 13.95 -40.85 18.46
C ALA A 26 14.99 -39.73 18.68
N HIS A 27 15.70 -39.79 19.79
CA HIS A 27 16.96 -39.09 20.02
C HIS A 27 18.04 -39.71 19.12
N SER A 28 18.77 -38.87 18.42
CA SER A 28 20.11 -39.22 17.96
C SER A 28 21.06 -38.05 18.21
N SER A 29 22.08 -38.37 18.93
CA SER A 29 23.13 -37.51 19.48
C SER A 29 24.34 -37.48 18.54
N MET A 30 25.11 -36.39 18.61
CA MET A 30 26.52 -36.23 18.21
C MET A 30 26.87 -36.22 16.72
N MET A 31 27.34 -35.05 16.26
CA MET A 31 28.68 -34.94 15.67
C MET A 31 29.20 -33.48 15.70
N THR A 32 30.31 -33.39 16.33
CA THR A 32 31.40 -32.42 16.41
C THR A 32 31.66 -31.52 15.19
N GLY A 33 31.87 -30.27 15.51
CA GLY A 33 32.73 -29.19 15.02
C GLY A 33 33.37 -29.25 13.62
N MET A 34 33.03 -28.23 12.79
CA MET A 34 33.94 -27.71 11.78
C MET A 34 33.87 -26.20 11.79
N PRO A 35 34.99 -25.46 11.67
CA PRO A 35 35.01 -23.99 11.68
C PRO A 35 34.45 -23.43 10.39
N LEU A 36 33.52 -22.50 10.50
CA LEU A 36 33.05 -21.67 9.38
C LEU A 36 34.25 -20.91 8.78
N ARG A 37 34.65 -21.29 7.59
CA ARG A 37 35.56 -20.50 6.75
C ARG A 37 34.84 -19.21 6.40
N ILE A 38 35.41 -18.10 6.84
CA ILE A 38 35.12 -16.75 6.36
C ILE A 38 35.33 -16.77 4.85
N ARG A 39 34.25 -16.72 4.07
CA ARG A 39 34.31 -16.42 2.66
C ARG A 39 34.65 -14.95 2.51
N GLN A 40 35.86 -14.67 2.05
CA GLN A 40 36.27 -13.35 1.57
C GLN A 40 35.21 -12.82 0.58
N LEU A 41 34.62 -11.69 0.95
CA LEU A 41 33.73 -10.92 0.07
C LEU A 41 34.52 -10.55 -1.20
N GLN A 42 34.18 -11.18 -2.31
CA GLN A 42 34.57 -10.69 -3.62
C GLN A 42 33.92 -9.30 -3.80
N ARG A 43 34.74 -8.29 -4.06
CA ARG A 43 34.31 -6.95 -4.46
C ARG A 43 33.33 -7.07 -5.62
N ILE A 44 32.05 -6.78 -5.34
CA ILE A 44 30.99 -6.73 -6.35
C ILE A 44 31.28 -5.53 -7.26
N PRO A 45 31.32 -5.72 -8.59
CA PRO A 45 31.53 -4.62 -9.53
C PRO A 45 30.40 -3.58 -9.38
N ARG A 46 30.76 -2.31 -9.27
CA ARG A 46 29.93 -1.13 -9.01
C ARG A 46 28.75 -0.89 -9.99
N SER A 47 28.47 -1.76 -10.93
CA SER A 47 27.52 -1.51 -12.02
C SER A 47 26.28 -2.43 -12.06
N HIS A 48 26.05 -3.30 -11.06
CA HIS A 48 25.03 -4.36 -11.19
C HIS A 48 23.65 -4.04 -10.62
N CYS A 49 23.51 -3.10 -9.70
CA CYS A 49 22.20 -2.86 -9.08
C CYS A 49 21.18 -2.18 -10.02
N ILE A 50 21.63 -1.38 -10.99
CA ILE A 50 20.76 -0.73 -11.99
C ILE A 50 20.55 -1.59 -13.25
N ARG A 51 21.51 -2.47 -13.60
CA ARG A 51 21.42 -3.30 -14.82
C ARG A 51 20.71 -4.65 -14.65
N SER A 52 20.59 -5.16 -13.44
CA SER A 52 20.03 -6.49 -13.17
C SER A 52 18.49 -6.54 -13.17
N CYS A 53 17.80 -5.41 -13.20
CA CYS A 53 16.32 -5.38 -13.26
C CYS A 53 15.75 -5.23 -14.69
N ALA A 54 16.60 -5.17 -15.72
CA ALA A 54 16.14 -5.23 -17.10
C ALA A 54 16.06 -6.70 -17.54
N VAL A 55 14.90 -7.32 -17.42
CA VAL A 55 14.59 -8.56 -18.13
C VAL A 55 14.80 -8.29 -19.62
N SER A 56 15.76 -8.98 -20.20
CA SER A 56 16.18 -8.89 -21.59
C SER A 56 15.00 -9.05 -22.55
N ALA A 57 14.41 -7.95 -22.97
CA ALA A 57 13.58 -7.91 -24.15
C ALA A 57 14.51 -7.63 -25.36
N THR A 58 15.06 -8.67 -25.97
CA THR A 58 15.74 -8.58 -27.26
C THR A 58 14.71 -8.25 -28.33
N GLN A 59 14.51 -6.97 -28.61
CA GLN A 59 13.91 -6.51 -29.85
C GLN A 59 14.95 -5.81 -30.73
N SER A 60 15.12 -6.31 -31.93
CA SER A 60 15.95 -5.71 -32.96
C SER A 60 15.48 -4.29 -33.31
N PRO A 61 16.39 -3.34 -33.53
CA PRO A 61 16.00 -1.95 -33.77
C PRO A 61 15.37 -1.77 -35.16
N PRO A 62 14.30 -0.94 -35.26
CA PRO A 62 13.72 -0.61 -36.57
C PRO A 62 14.61 0.36 -37.33
N LYS A 63 14.75 0.11 -38.63
CA LYS A 63 15.54 0.89 -39.60
C LYS A 63 15.09 2.37 -39.62
N LYS A 64 16.05 3.28 -39.44
CA LYS A 64 15.86 4.73 -39.50
C LYS A 64 15.36 5.15 -40.90
N ARG A 65 14.19 5.74 -40.98
CA ARG A 65 13.63 6.46 -42.13
C ARG A 65 13.99 7.94 -42.02
N LYS A 66 14.75 8.48 -42.97
CA LYS A 66 15.13 9.90 -43.04
C LYS A 66 13.89 10.78 -43.16
N GLN A 67 13.71 11.68 -42.24
CA GLN A 67 12.73 12.80 -42.36
C GLN A 67 13.45 14.05 -42.90
N LYS A 68 12.89 14.61 -43.97
CA LYS A 68 13.21 15.93 -44.49
C LYS A 68 12.55 17.02 -43.60
N GLY A 69 13.32 18.03 -43.29
CA GLY A 69 12.84 19.18 -42.51
C GLY A 69 11.87 20.05 -43.27
N SER A 70 10.97 20.66 -42.52
CA SER A 70 10.21 21.85 -42.92
C SER A 70 10.01 22.70 -41.67
N GLN A 71 10.56 23.91 -41.71
CA GLN A 71 10.30 25.00 -40.78
C GLN A 71 8.92 25.59 -41.03
N GLY A 72 8.19 25.94 -39.98
CA GLY A 72 6.96 26.70 -40.07
C GLY A 72 6.42 27.01 -38.68
N GLY A 73 6.55 28.24 -38.24
CA GLY A 73 6.04 28.73 -36.96
C GLY A 73 4.53 28.92 -36.99
N GLY A 74 3.87 28.84 -35.84
CA GLY A 74 2.44 29.13 -35.67
C GLY A 74 2.01 29.00 -34.22
N ARG A 75 1.55 30.11 -33.66
CA ARG A 75 0.98 30.29 -32.32
C ARG A 75 -0.37 29.57 -32.15
N GLY A 76 -0.62 29.10 -30.93
CA GLY A 76 -1.89 29.24 -30.23
C GLY A 76 -2.93 28.13 -30.41
N GLY A 77 -3.44 27.63 -29.32
CA GLY A 77 -4.72 26.94 -29.25
C GLY A 77 -4.69 25.65 -28.44
N GLY A 78 -5.25 25.68 -27.23
CA GLY A 78 -5.48 24.51 -26.40
C GLY A 78 -6.35 23.49 -27.14
N GLY A 79 -5.92 22.24 -27.09
CA GLY A 79 -6.65 21.11 -27.64
C GLY A 79 -6.13 19.83 -27.02
N SER A 80 -7.01 19.16 -26.35
CA SER A 80 -6.91 17.87 -25.70
C SER A 80 -6.06 16.81 -26.39
N GLY A 81 -5.19 16.12 -25.63
CA GLY A 81 -5.03 14.69 -25.77
C GLY A 81 -4.11 14.13 -26.82
N GLY A 82 -2.94 14.73 -27.05
CA GLY A 82 -1.80 14.02 -27.66
C GLY A 82 -0.87 13.57 -26.53
N GLY A 83 -0.96 12.31 -26.11
CA GLY A 83 -0.24 11.81 -24.95
C GLY A 83 1.27 11.99 -25.10
N LYS A 84 1.87 12.85 -24.29
CA LYS A 84 3.30 12.82 -24.01
C LYS A 84 3.66 11.39 -23.62
N GLY A 85 4.77 10.86 -24.16
CA GLY A 85 5.32 9.58 -23.71
C GLY A 85 5.62 9.63 -22.21
N ILE A 86 5.60 8.45 -21.56
CA ILE A 86 6.01 8.34 -20.16
C ILE A 86 7.50 8.63 -20.09
N THR A 87 7.92 9.49 -19.16
CA THR A 87 9.33 9.75 -18.85
C THR A 87 10.00 8.47 -18.38
N SER A 88 11.24 8.20 -18.78
CA SER A 88 11.98 7.02 -18.29
C SER A 88 12.29 7.18 -16.80
N ARG A 89 12.22 6.07 -16.04
CA ARG A 89 12.59 6.01 -14.61
C ARG A 89 14.01 6.46 -14.34
N GLU A 90 14.92 6.15 -15.27
CA GLU A 90 16.34 6.53 -15.17
C GLU A 90 16.56 8.03 -15.38
N ALA A 91 15.71 8.68 -16.21
CA ALA A 91 15.85 10.10 -16.51
C ALA A 91 15.28 11.00 -15.39
N ASP A 92 14.08 10.69 -14.91
CA ASP A 92 13.43 11.40 -13.80
C ASP A 92 12.35 10.50 -13.18
N TYR A 93 12.70 9.87 -12.06
CA TYR A 93 11.79 8.97 -11.34
C TYR A 93 10.53 9.68 -10.80
N SER A 94 10.66 10.94 -10.42
CA SER A 94 9.53 11.72 -9.91
C SER A 94 8.52 12.07 -11.01
N GLN A 95 9.02 12.45 -12.20
CA GLN A 95 8.18 12.72 -13.36
C GLN A 95 7.60 11.43 -13.93
N TRP A 96 8.40 10.34 -14.00
CA TRP A 96 7.92 9.02 -14.37
C TRP A 96 6.69 8.59 -13.55
N TYR A 97 6.78 8.74 -12.23
CA TYR A 97 5.68 8.38 -11.33
C TYR A 97 4.38 9.14 -11.66
N GLN A 98 4.48 10.45 -11.92
CA GLN A 98 3.34 11.28 -12.28
C GLN A 98 2.77 10.89 -13.65
N ASP A 99 3.65 10.64 -14.63
CA ASP A 99 3.26 10.23 -15.99
C ASP A 99 2.55 8.88 -15.97
N VAL A 100 3.02 7.90 -15.17
CA VAL A 100 2.38 6.59 -15.02
C VAL A 100 1.00 6.71 -14.40
N ILE A 101 0.84 7.53 -13.34
CA ILE A 101 -0.47 7.79 -12.71
C ILE A 101 -1.44 8.42 -13.71
N ALA A 102 -1.00 9.39 -14.47
CA ALA A 102 -1.81 10.05 -15.49
C ALA A 102 -2.16 9.09 -16.64
N ALA A 103 -1.19 8.31 -17.13
CA ALA A 103 -1.38 7.33 -18.21
C ALA A 103 -2.30 6.18 -17.80
N GLY A 104 -2.26 5.78 -16.53
CA GLY A 104 -3.11 4.77 -15.91
C GLY A 104 -4.52 5.27 -15.56
N ASP A 105 -4.78 6.58 -15.73
CA ASP A 105 -6.07 7.21 -15.43
C ASP A 105 -6.47 7.08 -13.96
N LEU A 106 -5.50 7.25 -13.03
CA LEU A 106 -5.71 7.02 -11.60
C LEU A 106 -6.19 8.26 -10.85
N THR A 107 -5.62 9.42 -11.15
CA THR A 107 -5.99 10.70 -10.50
C THR A 107 -6.00 11.85 -11.49
N ASP A 108 -6.65 12.93 -11.09
CA ASP A 108 -6.57 14.23 -11.75
C ASP A 108 -6.43 15.35 -10.71
N GLN A 109 -5.99 16.51 -11.16
CA GLN A 109 -5.86 17.68 -10.28
C GLN A 109 -7.20 18.33 -10.02
N SER A 110 -7.49 18.64 -8.75
CA SER A 110 -8.63 19.48 -8.40
C SER A 110 -8.23 20.96 -8.36
N PRO A 111 -9.19 21.88 -8.34
CA PRO A 111 -8.91 23.31 -8.10
C PRO A 111 -8.29 23.58 -6.72
N VAL A 112 -8.43 22.68 -5.77
CA VAL A 112 -7.86 22.80 -4.41
C VAL A 112 -6.47 22.17 -4.40
N LYS A 113 -5.45 23.01 -4.19
CA LYS A 113 -4.07 22.55 -4.16
C LYS A 113 -3.87 21.43 -3.15
N GLY A 114 -3.29 20.32 -3.59
CA GLY A 114 -2.98 19.16 -2.74
C GLY A 114 -4.14 18.18 -2.54
N CYS A 115 -5.35 18.52 -2.98
CA CYS A 115 -6.50 17.62 -2.98
C CYS A 115 -6.70 17.08 -4.40
N ALA A 116 -6.35 15.83 -4.62
CA ALA A 116 -6.49 15.18 -5.92
C ALA A 116 -7.89 14.56 -6.09
N VAL A 117 -8.40 14.57 -7.33
CA VAL A 117 -9.54 13.74 -7.70
C VAL A 117 -9.02 12.32 -7.94
N ILE A 118 -9.48 11.35 -7.17
CA ILE A 118 -9.23 9.94 -7.45
C ILE A 118 -10.24 9.50 -8.50
N LYS A 119 -9.76 9.13 -9.68
CA LYS A 119 -10.60 8.72 -10.81
C LYS A 119 -11.11 7.29 -10.64
N PRO A 120 -12.10 6.83 -11.42
CA PRO A 120 -12.70 5.49 -11.24
C PRO A 120 -11.69 4.35 -11.19
N THR A 121 -10.64 4.37 -12.01
CA THR A 121 -9.59 3.34 -11.99
C THR A 121 -8.80 3.38 -10.68
N GLY A 122 -8.40 4.56 -10.22
CA GLY A 122 -7.70 4.74 -8.94
C GLY A 122 -8.57 4.36 -7.74
N MET A 123 -9.86 4.70 -7.79
CA MET A 123 -10.81 4.35 -6.74
C MET A 123 -11.04 2.84 -6.68
N ALA A 124 -11.15 2.17 -7.82
CA ALA A 124 -11.31 0.72 -7.87
C ALA A 124 -10.09 -0.03 -7.29
N LEU A 125 -8.86 0.49 -7.46
CA LEU A 125 -7.67 -0.05 -6.80
C LEU A 125 -7.76 0.09 -5.27
N TRP A 126 -8.18 1.27 -4.80
CA TRP A 126 -8.39 1.52 -3.38
C TRP A 126 -9.49 0.64 -2.79
N ASP A 127 -10.62 0.49 -3.47
CA ASP A 127 -11.73 -0.35 -3.01
C ASP A 127 -11.34 -1.82 -2.93
N SER A 128 -10.56 -2.33 -3.90
CA SER A 128 -10.04 -3.70 -3.86
C SER A 128 -9.13 -3.92 -2.65
N LEU A 129 -8.18 -2.99 -2.43
CA LEU A 129 -7.30 -3.02 -1.26
C LEU A 129 -8.09 -2.93 0.05
N ARG A 130 -9.04 -1.97 0.12
CA ARG A 130 -9.90 -1.77 1.28
C ARG A 130 -10.69 -3.01 1.63
N ASN A 131 -11.30 -3.68 0.64
CA ASN A 131 -12.12 -4.86 0.88
C ASN A 131 -11.29 -6.01 1.45
N GLU A 132 -10.10 -6.27 0.93
CA GLU A 132 -9.19 -7.29 1.41
C GLU A 132 -8.68 -6.99 2.82
N LEU A 133 -8.33 -5.75 3.08
CA LEU A 133 -7.87 -5.31 4.40
C LEU A 133 -9.01 -5.33 5.43
N ASP A 134 -10.21 -4.85 5.08
CA ASP A 134 -11.38 -4.85 5.97
C ASP A 134 -11.74 -6.26 6.46
N GLN A 135 -11.68 -7.25 5.55
CA GLN A 135 -11.91 -8.65 5.93
C GLN A 135 -10.89 -9.15 6.96
N ARG A 136 -9.62 -8.81 6.80
CA ARG A 136 -8.55 -9.22 7.73
C ARG A 136 -8.67 -8.49 9.06
N ILE A 137 -9.00 -7.19 9.05
CA ILE A 137 -9.26 -6.39 10.25
C ILE A 137 -10.45 -6.97 11.03
N ARG A 138 -11.56 -7.28 10.36
CA ARG A 138 -12.73 -7.91 11.02
C ARG A 138 -12.41 -9.27 11.62
N LYS A 139 -11.55 -10.06 10.99
CA LYS A 139 -11.08 -11.35 11.55
C LYS A 139 -10.27 -11.18 12.84
N SER A 140 -9.63 -10.02 13.06
CA SER A 140 -8.96 -9.70 14.33
C SER A 140 -9.93 -9.32 15.47
N GLY A 141 -11.25 -9.26 15.18
CA GLY A 141 -12.31 -8.89 16.11
C GLY A 141 -12.65 -7.40 16.13
N ALA A 142 -11.99 -6.57 15.29
CA ALA A 142 -12.31 -5.15 15.21
C ALA A 142 -13.63 -4.90 14.44
N GLN A 143 -14.40 -3.91 14.90
CA GLN A 143 -15.68 -3.53 14.30
C GLN A 143 -15.59 -2.15 13.67
N ASN A 144 -16.24 -1.99 12.51
CA ASN A 144 -16.27 -0.69 11.84
C ASN A 144 -17.19 0.28 12.59
N ALA A 145 -16.68 1.49 12.83
CA ALA A 145 -17.40 2.62 13.38
C ALA A 145 -17.20 3.85 12.48
N TYR A 146 -17.94 4.91 12.71
CA TYR A 146 -17.78 6.19 12.03
C TYR A 146 -17.83 7.34 13.03
N PHE A 147 -16.83 8.21 13.01
CA PHE A 147 -16.72 9.40 13.84
C PHE A 147 -16.87 10.67 13.01
N PRO A 148 -17.36 11.75 13.63
CA PRO A 148 -17.59 13.02 12.93
C PRO A 148 -16.33 13.58 12.27
N LEU A 149 -16.53 14.28 11.14
CA LEU A 149 -15.47 14.97 10.40
C LEU A 149 -14.87 16.13 11.20
N PHE A 150 -15.69 16.82 12.00
CA PHE A 150 -15.30 18.02 12.73
C PHE A 150 -14.92 17.72 14.18
N ILE A 151 -13.82 18.33 14.62
CA ILE A 151 -13.31 18.24 15.99
C ILE A 151 -13.28 19.66 16.58
N PRO A 152 -13.87 19.91 17.77
CA PRO A 152 -13.72 21.19 18.46
C PRO A 152 -12.25 21.50 18.79
N VAL A 153 -11.82 22.77 18.63
CA VAL A 153 -10.44 23.17 18.93
C VAL A 153 -10.05 22.87 20.37
N SER A 154 -11.01 22.98 21.30
CA SER A 154 -10.81 22.66 22.72
C SER A 154 -10.37 21.22 22.99
N PHE A 155 -10.73 20.27 22.10
CA PHE A 155 -10.31 18.87 22.24
C PHE A 155 -8.82 18.70 21.91
N LEU A 156 -8.35 19.38 20.86
CA LEU A 156 -6.93 19.37 20.51
C LEU A 156 -6.05 20.08 21.56
N SER A 157 -6.59 21.09 22.24
CA SER A 157 -5.86 21.76 23.30
C SER A 157 -5.57 20.84 24.49
N LYS A 158 -6.49 19.93 24.82
CA LYS A 158 -6.28 18.89 25.85
C LYS A 158 -5.21 17.89 25.46
N GLU A 159 -5.09 17.61 24.17
CA GLU A 159 -4.09 16.69 23.63
C GLU A 159 -2.72 17.38 23.54
N ALA A 160 -2.67 18.65 23.16
CA ALA A 160 -1.45 19.41 22.99
C ALA A 160 -0.62 19.55 24.29
N GLU A 161 -1.25 19.45 25.46
CA GLU A 161 -0.57 19.38 26.74
C GLU A 161 0.21 18.07 26.94
N HIS A 162 -0.12 17.02 26.16
CA HIS A 162 0.44 15.67 26.30
C HIS A 162 1.17 15.20 25.04
N VAL A 163 1.02 15.91 23.90
CA VAL A 163 1.49 15.46 22.59
C VAL A 163 2.15 16.61 21.83
N ASP A 164 3.46 16.76 22.02
CA ASP A 164 4.28 17.68 21.24
C ASP A 164 4.40 17.13 19.81
N GLY A 165 3.71 17.69 18.83
CA GLY A 165 3.87 17.33 17.43
C GLY A 165 2.59 17.04 16.65
N PHE A 166 1.42 17.12 17.29
CA PHE A 166 0.15 16.93 16.58
C PHE A 166 -0.16 18.13 15.68
N ALA A 167 -0.35 17.82 14.41
CA ALA A 167 -0.90 18.62 13.31
C ALA A 167 -1.11 20.12 13.58
N LYS A 168 -0.04 20.90 13.66
CA LYS A 168 -0.11 22.37 13.59
C LYS A 168 -0.73 22.85 12.27
N GLU A 169 -0.69 22.02 11.26
CA GLU A 169 -1.14 22.30 9.88
C GLU A 169 -2.44 21.55 9.59
N CYS A 170 -3.57 22.19 9.89
CA CYS A 170 -4.92 21.67 9.71
C CYS A 170 -5.85 22.69 9.04
N ALA A 171 -6.98 22.22 8.53
CA ALA A 171 -8.06 23.08 8.04
C ALA A 171 -8.99 23.46 9.19
N VAL A 172 -9.20 24.77 9.38
CA VAL A 172 -10.03 25.33 10.45
C VAL A 172 -11.31 25.91 9.87
N VAL A 173 -12.46 25.47 10.38
CA VAL A 173 -13.79 25.97 10.00
C VAL A 173 -14.24 27.00 11.05
N THR A 174 -14.44 28.22 10.61
CA THR A 174 -14.76 29.37 11.45
C THR A 174 -16.17 29.92 11.28
N HIS A 175 -16.85 29.58 10.16
CA HIS A 175 -18.19 30.08 9.83
C HIS A 175 -19.07 28.94 9.31
N HIS A 176 -20.37 29.02 9.56
CA HIS A 176 -21.34 28.02 9.12
C HIS A 176 -22.26 28.51 7.97
N ARG A 177 -22.06 29.74 7.47
CA ARG A 177 -22.89 30.33 6.40
C ARG A 177 -22.05 31.25 5.50
N LEU A 178 -22.43 31.30 4.22
CA LEU A 178 -21.94 32.27 3.26
C LEU A 178 -23.01 33.34 3.02
N ARG A 179 -22.60 34.56 2.70
CA ARG A 179 -23.46 35.61 2.17
C ARG A 179 -23.02 36.00 0.75
N ALA A 180 -23.97 36.45 -0.05
CA ALA A 180 -23.68 37.03 -1.36
C ALA A 180 -23.02 38.38 -1.19
N LEU A 181 -22.02 38.66 -2.03
CA LEU A 181 -21.47 40.00 -2.20
C LEU A 181 -22.40 40.83 -3.06
N GLU A 182 -22.40 42.15 -2.84
CA GLU A 182 -23.16 43.11 -3.69
C GLU A 182 -22.75 42.99 -5.16
N GLU A 183 -23.70 43.21 -6.06
CA GLU A 183 -23.51 43.20 -7.52
C GLU A 183 -23.06 41.86 -8.15
N GLY A 184 -23.36 40.71 -7.54
CA GLY A 184 -23.05 39.41 -8.13
C GLY A 184 -21.55 39.06 -8.17
N LYS A 185 -20.72 39.70 -7.35
CA LYS A 185 -19.26 39.51 -7.29
C LYS A 185 -18.83 38.22 -6.55
N GLY A 186 -19.75 37.31 -6.25
CA GLY A 186 -19.45 36.05 -5.59
C GLY A 186 -20.04 35.93 -4.19
N VAL A 187 -19.40 35.11 -3.35
CA VAL A 187 -19.82 34.82 -1.95
C VAL A 187 -18.62 34.95 -1.01
N GLU A 188 -18.89 35.32 0.25
CA GLU A 188 -17.90 35.35 1.32
C GLU A 188 -18.47 34.74 2.61
N PRO A 189 -17.64 34.35 3.59
CA PRO A 189 -18.14 33.96 4.91
C PRO A 189 -18.97 35.09 5.54
N ASP A 190 -20.17 34.75 6.01
CA ASP A 190 -21.03 35.74 6.69
C ASP A 190 -20.45 36.05 8.09
N PRO A 191 -20.04 37.33 8.37
CA PRO A 191 -19.48 37.70 9.66
C PRO A 191 -20.42 37.41 10.86
N HIS A 192 -21.73 37.40 10.63
CA HIS A 192 -22.73 37.09 11.67
C HIS A 192 -22.97 35.59 11.89
N ALA A 193 -22.31 34.76 11.07
CA ALA A 193 -22.40 33.30 11.16
C ALA A 193 -21.08 32.66 11.63
N ARG A 194 -20.27 33.42 12.35
CA ARG A 194 -19.05 32.89 12.98
C ARG A 194 -19.44 31.89 14.07
N LEU A 195 -18.72 30.75 14.10
CA LEU A 195 -18.88 29.76 15.16
C LEU A 195 -18.38 30.33 16.48
N GLU A 196 -19.06 30.01 17.57
CA GLU A 196 -18.63 30.34 18.96
C GLU A 196 -17.26 29.69 19.24
N GLU A 197 -17.12 28.42 18.88
CA GLU A 197 -15.85 27.68 18.90
C GLU A 197 -15.51 27.23 17.47
N PRO A 198 -14.30 27.52 16.97
CA PRO A 198 -13.83 27.00 15.69
C PRO A 198 -13.76 25.47 15.71
N LEU A 199 -14.02 24.87 14.55
CA LEU A 199 -13.91 23.43 14.34
C LEU A 199 -12.71 23.11 13.44
N ILE A 200 -12.11 21.95 13.65
CA ILE A 200 -11.03 21.45 12.83
C ILE A 200 -11.57 20.32 11.96
N VAL A 201 -11.23 20.33 10.68
CA VAL A 201 -11.41 19.16 9.83
C VAL A 201 -10.38 18.12 10.28
N ARG A 202 -10.83 16.95 10.71
CA ARG A 202 -9.98 15.93 11.37
C ARG A 202 -8.70 15.65 10.60
N PRO A 203 -7.51 15.81 11.21
CA PRO A 203 -6.25 15.30 10.70
C PRO A 203 -6.03 13.83 11.09
N THR A 204 -6.74 13.39 12.10
CA THR A 204 -6.85 12.05 12.70
C THR A 204 -8.01 12.07 13.69
N SER A 205 -8.46 10.94 14.21
CA SER A 205 -9.68 10.87 15.03
C SER A 205 -9.43 10.51 16.50
N GLU A 206 -8.17 10.39 16.95
CA GLU A 206 -7.82 9.97 18.32
C GLU A 206 -8.62 10.74 19.37
N THR A 207 -8.61 12.08 19.32
CA THR A 207 -9.28 12.93 20.31
C THR A 207 -10.76 12.63 20.44
N MET A 208 -11.45 12.48 19.31
CA MET A 208 -12.88 12.18 19.29
C MET A 208 -13.15 10.75 19.77
N ILE A 209 -12.32 9.81 19.37
CA ILE A 209 -12.45 8.39 19.72
C ILE A 209 -12.24 8.21 21.22
N TRP A 210 -11.17 8.79 21.79
CA TRP A 210 -10.86 8.68 23.21
C TRP A 210 -11.90 9.37 24.10
N TYR A 211 -12.47 10.50 23.64
CA TYR A 211 -13.62 11.10 24.30
C TYR A 211 -14.84 10.15 24.33
N MET A 212 -15.08 9.39 23.26
CA MET A 212 -16.17 8.42 23.25
C MET A 212 -15.84 7.17 24.07
N PHE A 213 -14.58 6.72 24.06
CA PHE A 213 -14.15 5.60 24.89
C PHE A 213 -14.34 5.88 26.39
N SER A 214 -14.12 7.13 26.84
CA SER A 214 -14.41 7.51 28.24
C SER A 214 -15.88 7.38 28.65
N LYS A 215 -16.78 7.25 27.67
CA LYS A 215 -18.22 7.04 27.89
C LYS A 215 -18.67 5.60 27.68
N TRP A 216 -17.94 4.86 26.86
CA TRP A 216 -18.33 3.50 26.47
C TRP A 216 -17.70 2.44 27.36
N ILE A 217 -16.51 2.72 27.93
CA ILE A 217 -15.78 1.78 28.76
C ILE A 217 -16.06 2.10 30.24
N MET A 218 -16.71 1.17 30.93
CA MET A 218 -17.07 1.30 32.33
C MET A 218 -16.49 0.17 33.17
N SER A 219 -16.36 -1.02 32.60
CA SER A 219 -15.89 -2.21 33.31
C SER A 219 -15.02 -3.10 32.43
N TYR A 220 -14.32 -4.05 33.03
CA TYR A 220 -13.51 -5.04 32.32
C TYR A 220 -14.29 -5.88 31.29
N ARG A 221 -15.64 -5.90 31.39
CA ARG A 221 -16.50 -6.61 30.43
C ARG A 221 -16.65 -5.88 29.10
N ASP A 222 -16.31 -4.59 29.06
CA ASP A 222 -16.32 -3.78 27.84
C ASP A 222 -15.01 -3.90 27.07
N LEU A 223 -14.03 -4.63 27.63
CA LEU A 223 -12.69 -4.81 27.05
C LEU A 223 -12.47 -6.25 26.54
N PRO A 224 -11.66 -6.45 25.49
CA PRO A 224 -11.06 -5.41 24.67
C PRO A 224 -12.07 -4.72 23.75
N LEU A 225 -12.07 -3.39 23.71
CA LEU A 225 -12.82 -2.63 22.71
C LEU A 225 -11.94 -2.38 21.50
N LYS A 226 -12.35 -2.87 20.32
CA LYS A 226 -11.57 -2.76 19.08
C LYS A 226 -12.44 -2.16 17.98
N ILE A 227 -12.10 -0.97 17.52
CA ILE A 227 -12.82 -0.29 16.44
C ILE A 227 -11.91 0.02 15.25
N ASN A 228 -12.52 0.11 14.09
CA ASN A 228 -11.91 0.51 12.83
C ASN A 228 -12.77 1.57 12.15
N GLN A 229 -12.13 2.54 11.50
CA GLN A 229 -12.81 3.56 10.71
C GLN A 229 -12.17 3.67 9.33
N TRP A 230 -13.02 3.64 8.30
CA TRP A 230 -12.68 4.04 6.94
C TRP A 230 -13.15 5.48 6.72
N ALA A 231 -12.20 6.39 6.45
CA ALA A 231 -12.50 7.81 6.40
C ALA A 231 -11.54 8.57 5.49
N ASN A 232 -11.81 9.85 5.28
CA ASN A 232 -10.85 10.84 4.81
C ASN A 232 -10.32 11.64 5.99
N VAL A 233 -9.12 12.19 5.83
CA VAL A 233 -8.50 13.15 6.75
C VAL A 233 -7.84 14.27 5.96
N VAL A 234 -7.63 15.41 6.61
CA VAL A 234 -7.00 16.59 6.02
C VAL A 234 -5.78 16.98 6.85
N ARG A 235 -4.60 16.89 6.23
CA ARG A 235 -3.32 17.37 6.77
C ARG A 235 -2.75 18.37 5.78
N TRP A 236 -2.63 19.63 6.17
CA TRP A 236 -2.24 20.69 5.24
C TRP A 236 -0.80 20.53 4.76
N GLU A 237 -0.64 19.97 3.56
CA GLU A 237 0.64 19.58 3.01
C GLU A 237 1.12 20.60 1.96
N LEU A 238 2.37 21.08 2.10
CA LEU A 238 2.95 22.08 1.20
C LEU A 238 3.52 21.47 -0.08
N ARG A 239 4.06 20.22 0.01
CA ARG A 239 4.70 19.52 -1.11
C ARG A 239 3.95 18.24 -1.41
N THR A 240 2.98 18.32 -2.30
CA THR A 240 2.07 17.22 -2.60
C THR A 240 2.57 16.33 -3.73
N ARG A 241 2.29 15.02 -3.60
CA ARG A 241 2.45 14.00 -4.65
C ARG A 241 1.24 13.07 -4.62
N PRO A 242 0.61 12.77 -5.76
CA PRO A 242 -0.57 11.91 -5.80
C PRO A 242 -0.37 10.62 -5.02
N PHE A 243 -1.34 10.19 -4.23
CA PHE A 243 -1.35 9.04 -3.33
C PHE A 243 -0.30 9.05 -2.21
N LEU A 244 0.91 9.52 -2.43
CA LEU A 244 2.02 9.44 -1.47
C LEU A 244 1.93 10.49 -0.37
N ARG A 245 1.61 11.73 -0.76
CA ARG A 245 1.56 12.88 0.13
C ARG A 245 0.59 13.91 -0.42
N THR A 246 -0.63 13.91 0.08
CA THR A 246 -1.72 14.80 -0.34
C THR A 246 -2.33 15.50 0.87
N THR A 247 -2.91 16.66 0.65
CA THR A 247 -3.58 17.43 1.72
C THR A 247 -4.80 16.69 2.25
N GLU A 248 -5.62 16.13 1.36
CA GLU A 248 -6.70 15.21 1.70
C GLU A 248 -6.38 13.82 1.16
N PHE A 249 -6.67 12.77 1.94
CA PHE A 249 -6.51 11.39 1.53
C PHE A 249 -7.49 10.47 2.25
N LEU A 250 -7.77 9.34 1.61
CA LEU A 250 -8.52 8.24 2.20
C LEU A 250 -7.56 7.35 3.01
N TRP A 251 -8.04 6.87 4.13
CA TRP A 251 -7.28 6.00 5.00
C TRP A 251 -8.16 5.05 5.80
N GLN A 252 -7.52 4.17 6.48
CA GLN A 252 -8.05 3.35 7.54
C GLN A 252 -7.31 3.71 8.83
N GLU A 253 -8.04 3.89 9.90
CA GLU A 253 -7.52 4.03 11.25
C GLU A 253 -8.25 3.08 12.18
N GLY A 254 -7.51 2.38 13.02
CA GLY A 254 -8.05 1.53 14.06
C GLY A 254 -7.58 1.97 15.42
N HIS A 255 -8.43 1.82 16.40
CA HIS A 255 -8.17 2.21 17.80
C HIS A 255 -8.71 1.14 18.74
N THR A 256 -7.92 0.79 19.75
CA THR A 256 -8.31 -0.25 20.68
C THR A 256 -8.01 0.14 22.11
N ALA A 257 -8.80 -0.40 23.03
CA ALA A 257 -8.58 -0.32 24.46
C ALA A 257 -8.56 -1.74 25.05
N HIS A 258 -7.61 -2.01 25.93
CA HIS A 258 -7.36 -3.31 26.52
C HIS A 258 -7.20 -3.21 28.04
N ALA A 259 -7.44 -4.32 28.75
CA ALA A 259 -7.25 -4.38 30.18
C ALA A 259 -5.76 -4.46 30.58
N THR A 260 -4.93 -5.08 29.74
CA THR A 260 -3.51 -5.30 30.06
C THR A 260 -2.57 -4.77 28.97
N SER A 261 -1.33 -4.46 29.37
CA SER A 261 -0.27 -4.06 28.47
C SER A 261 0.03 -5.13 27.41
N ASP A 262 0.06 -6.40 27.84
CA ASP A 262 0.42 -7.51 26.96
C ASP A 262 -0.62 -7.72 25.87
N GLU A 263 -1.93 -7.65 26.20
CA GLU A 263 -3.00 -7.69 25.19
C GLU A 263 -2.88 -6.56 24.16
N ALA A 264 -2.57 -5.35 24.62
CA ALA A 264 -2.41 -4.20 23.74
C ALA A 264 -1.18 -4.36 22.83
N ARG A 265 -0.03 -4.81 23.35
CA ARG A 265 1.17 -5.08 22.54
C ARG A 265 0.92 -6.16 21.50
N GLN A 266 0.34 -7.28 21.90
CA GLN A 266 -0.04 -8.35 20.97
C GLN A 266 -1.00 -7.86 19.88
N CYS A 267 -1.95 -6.99 20.22
CA CYS A 267 -2.85 -6.38 19.24
C CYS A 267 -2.09 -5.49 18.25
N ALA A 268 -1.15 -4.67 18.72
CA ALA A 268 -0.34 -3.81 17.85
C ALA A 268 0.51 -4.64 16.87
N GLU A 269 1.15 -5.72 17.34
CA GLU A 269 1.94 -6.63 16.52
C GLU A 269 1.06 -7.41 15.53
N GLN A 270 -0.10 -7.90 15.97
CA GLN A 270 -1.07 -8.59 15.11
C GLN A 270 -1.51 -7.68 13.94
N MET A 271 -1.75 -6.40 14.20
CA MET A 271 -2.16 -5.48 13.15
C MET A 271 -1.02 -5.16 12.18
N LEU A 272 0.22 -5.12 12.66
CA LEU A 272 1.39 -5.03 11.79
C LEU A 272 1.47 -6.23 10.84
N ASP A 273 1.21 -7.44 11.34
CA ASP A 273 1.19 -8.67 10.54
C ASP A 273 0.05 -8.68 9.52
N VAL A 274 -1.12 -8.15 9.89
CA VAL A 274 -2.24 -7.95 8.94
C VAL A 274 -1.79 -7.05 7.79
N TYR A 275 -1.15 -5.92 8.06
CA TYR A 275 -0.66 -5.02 7.02
C TYR A 275 0.42 -5.65 6.14
N ALA A 276 1.39 -6.33 6.75
CA ALA A 276 2.44 -7.03 6.00
C ALA A 276 1.85 -8.13 5.09
N SER A 277 0.84 -8.87 5.59
CA SER A 277 0.16 -9.89 4.80
C SER A 277 -0.60 -9.31 3.60
N VAL A 278 -1.25 -8.14 3.76
CA VAL A 278 -1.92 -7.46 2.63
C VAL A 278 -0.89 -6.98 1.60
N CYS A 279 0.23 -6.41 2.05
CA CYS A 279 1.30 -6.01 1.13
C CYS A 279 1.80 -7.21 0.32
N LYS A 280 2.02 -8.36 0.95
CA LYS A 280 2.48 -9.59 0.30
C LYS A 280 1.43 -10.17 -0.65
N ASP A 281 0.26 -10.52 -0.12
CA ASP A 281 -0.71 -11.35 -0.83
C ASP A 281 -1.50 -10.57 -1.88
N VAL A 282 -1.76 -9.28 -1.60
CA VAL A 282 -2.65 -8.44 -2.42
C VAL A 282 -1.85 -7.49 -3.31
N LEU A 283 -0.84 -6.82 -2.75
CA LEU A 283 -0.02 -5.86 -3.49
C LEU A 283 1.23 -6.50 -4.12
N ALA A 284 1.51 -7.79 -3.90
CA ALA A 284 2.72 -8.47 -4.33
C ALA A 284 4.00 -7.72 -3.91
N MET A 285 4.00 -7.09 -2.74
CA MET A 285 5.05 -6.18 -2.28
C MET A 285 5.66 -6.69 -0.96
N PRO A 286 6.94 -7.06 -0.94
CA PRO A 286 7.66 -7.42 0.27
C PRO A 286 7.90 -6.18 1.14
N VAL A 287 7.83 -6.34 2.47
CA VAL A 287 8.04 -5.27 3.44
C VAL A 287 8.90 -5.74 4.61
N VAL A 288 9.66 -4.82 5.20
CA VAL A 288 10.40 -5.05 6.43
C VAL A 288 9.56 -4.57 7.61
N LYS A 289 9.32 -5.46 8.58
CA LYS A 289 8.64 -5.13 9.85
C LYS A 289 9.67 -4.67 10.87
N GLY A 290 9.42 -3.55 11.55
CA GLY A 290 10.35 -3.03 12.55
C GLY A 290 9.73 -2.06 13.53
N LEU A 291 10.51 -1.70 14.56
CA LEU A 291 10.22 -0.62 15.49
C LEU A 291 10.87 0.69 15.02
N LYS A 292 10.19 1.80 15.20
CA LYS A 292 10.76 3.14 14.97
C LYS A 292 11.76 3.49 16.07
N SER A 293 12.80 4.27 15.71
CA SER A 293 13.66 4.90 16.69
C SER A 293 12.85 5.85 17.59
N PRO A 294 13.32 6.18 18.80
CA PRO A 294 12.65 7.12 19.69
C PRO A 294 12.33 8.47 19.04
N THR A 295 13.21 8.94 18.13
CA THR A 295 13.05 10.23 17.42
C THR A 295 12.01 10.18 16.30
N GLU A 296 11.69 9.01 15.77
CA GLU A 296 10.75 8.80 14.66
C GLU A 296 9.42 8.12 15.13
N ARG A 297 9.24 7.96 16.44
CA ARG A 297 7.99 7.44 17.03
C ARG A 297 6.83 8.38 16.78
N PHE A 298 5.63 7.80 16.74
CA PHE A 298 4.40 8.57 16.80
C PHE A 298 4.30 9.29 18.16
N ALA A 299 4.02 10.58 18.14
CA ALA A 299 3.86 11.37 19.35
C ALA A 299 2.74 10.79 20.23
N GLY A 300 3.01 10.55 21.51
CA GLY A 300 2.10 9.90 22.45
C GLY A 300 2.10 8.37 22.42
N ALA A 301 2.96 7.73 21.62
CA ALA A 301 3.16 6.27 21.65
C ALA A 301 4.41 5.89 22.47
N ASP A 302 4.29 4.82 23.25
CA ASP A 302 5.44 4.19 23.90
C ASP A 302 6.29 3.44 22.86
N ASP A 303 5.63 2.74 21.89
CA ASP A 303 6.28 2.07 20.78
C ASP A 303 5.51 2.29 19.47
N THR A 304 6.24 2.42 18.37
CA THR A 304 5.68 2.52 17.02
C THR A 304 6.27 1.43 16.14
N TYR A 305 5.42 0.49 15.75
CA TYR A 305 5.73 -0.51 14.74
C TYR A 305 5.47 0.05 13.34
N THR A 306 6.25 -0.40 12.36
CA THR A 306 6.14 0.05 10.97
C THR A 306 6.38 -1.10 10.00
N ILE A 307 5.79 -0.99 8.81
CA ILE A 307 6.20 -1.76 7.63
C ILE A 307 6.87 -0.81 6.63
N GLU A 308 8.08 -1.13 6.22
CA GLU A 308 8.88 -0.34 5.27
C GLU A 308 9.06 -1.12 3.97
N ALA A 309 8.70 -0.50 2.85
CA ALA A 309 8.87 -1.06 1.52
C ALA A 309 10.03 -0.38 0.78
N LEU A 310 10.70 -1.11 -0.10
CA LEU A 310 11.76 -0.59 -0.95
C LEU A 310 11.23 -0.36 -2.38
N MET A 311 11.30 0.89 -2.84
CA MET A 311 10.85 1.26 -4.18
C MET A 311 11.93 0.98 -5.24
N GLN A 312 11.56 1.03 -6.52
CA GLN A 312 12.46 0.68 -7.63
C GLN A 312 13.73 1.55 -7.72
N ASN A 313 13.65 2.79 -7.23
CA ASN A 313 14.81 3.70 -7.15
C ASN A 313 15.67 3.50 -5.90
N GLY A 314 15.39 2.48 -5.08
CA GLY A 314 16.12 2.20 -3.84
C GLY A 314 15.73 3.10 -2.66
N TRP A 315 14.67 3.89 -2.75
CA TRP A 315 14.19 4.68 -1.62
C TRP A 315 13.15 3.92 -0.80
N ALA A 316 13.16 4.16 0.50
CA ALA A 316 12.19 3.61 1.42
C ALA A 316 10.84 4.31 1.33
N LEU A 317 9.77 3.55 1.53
CA LEU A 317 8.43 4.08 1.74
C LEU A 317 7.78 3.41 2.94
N GLN A 318 7.46 4.21 3.96
CA GLN A 318 6.62 3.77 5.07
C GLN A 318 5.22 3.43 4.56
N SER A 319 4.84 2.17 4.68
CA SER A 319 3.64 1.62 4.05
C SER A 319 2.49 1.37 5.05
N GLY A 320 2.76 1.39 6.35
CA GLY A 320 1.77 1.26 7.40
C GLY A 320 2.40 1.36 8.78
N THR A 321 1.61 1.72 9.79
CA THR A 321 2.05 1.83 11.19
C THR A 321 1.06 1.21 12.14
N SER A 322 1.58 0.69 13.25
CA SER A 322 0.81 0.22 14.38
C SER A 322 1.49 0.70 15.66
N HIS A 323 0.75 1.38 16.52
CA HIS A 323 1.28 2.06 17.70
C HIS A 323 0.80 1.36 18.97
N PHE A 324 1.71 1.07 19.87
CA PHE A 324 1.41 0.81 21.25
C PHE A 324 1.45 2.15 22.00
N LEU A 325 0.27 2.65 22.40
CA LEU A 325 0.11 3.98 22.98
C LEU A 325 0.28 3.98 24.51
N GLY A 326 0.56 2.82 25.10
CA GLY A 326 0.61 2.69 26.54
C GLY A 326 -0.71 3.13 27.20
N GLN A 327 -0.63 3.98 28.20
CA GLN A 327 -1.78 4.59 28.89
C GLN A 327 -1.87 6.12 28.68
N ASN A 328 -1.12 6.68 27.74
CA ASN A 328 -0.98 8.13 27.59
C ASN A 328 -2.32 8.78 27.22
N PHE A 329 -3.03 8.25 26.22
CA PHE A 329 -4.35 8.72 25.84
C PHE A 329 -5.41 8.41 26.92
N ALA A 330 -5.30 7.27 27.59
CA ALA A 330 -6.20 6.93 28.68
C ALA A 330 -6.11 7.94 29.84
N LYS A 331 -4.91 8.39 30.18
CA LYS A 331 -4.67 9.45 31.18
C LYS A 331 -5.24 10.81 30.72
N ALA A 332 -4.95 11.21 29.46
CA ALA A 332 -5.38 12.49 28.90
C ALA A 332 -6.92 12.63 28.86
N PHE A 333 -7.64 11.56 28.55
CA PHE A 333 -9.09 11.55 28.39
C PHE A 333 -9.85 10.92 29.56
N GLY A 334 -9.15 10.44 30.60
CA GLY A 334 -9.76 9.84 31.80
C GLY A 334 -10.48 8.53 31.50
N VAL A 335 -9.91 7.67 30.63
CA VAL A 335 -10.54 6.39 30.26
C VAL A 335 -10.13 5.31 31.23
N ASN A 336 -11.00 5.06 32.20
CA ASN A 336 -10.84 4.07 33.26
C ASN A 336 -11.88 2.97 33.13
N PHE A 337 -11.58 1.79 33.66
CA PHE A 337 -12.52 0.69 33.80
C PHE A 337 -12.45 0.10 35.21
N GLN A 338 -13.56 -0.44 35.67
CA GLN A 338 -13.59 -1.20 36.91
C GLN A 338 -13.14 -2.63 36.64
N ASN A 339 -12.06 -3.06 37.31
CA ASN A 339 -11.53 -4.41 37.22
C ASN A 339 -12.39 -5.44 37.99
N ALA A 340 -12.02 -6.72 37.95
CA ALA A 340 -12.75 -7.78 38.63
C ALA A 340 -12.74 -7.66 40.17
N ASN A 341 -11.82 -6.87 40.74
CA ASN A 341 -11.69 -6.61 42.17
C ASN A 341 -12.42 -5.33 42.60
N ASN A 342 -13.20 -4.69 41.71
CA ASN A 342 -13.86 -3.39 41.92
C ASN A 342 -12.91 -2.19 42.06
N GLU A 343 -11.68 -2.29 41.54
CA GLU A 343 -10.71 -1.19 41.51
C GLU A 343 -10.77 -0.46 40.15
N GLN A 344 -10.45 0.85 40.15
CA GLN A 344 -10.37 1.63 38.92
C GLN A 344 -8.98 1.57 38.32
N GLU A 345 -8.89 1.14 37.07
CA GLU A 345 -7.66 1.07 36.31
C GLU A 345 -7.76 1.81 34.99
N LEU A 346 -6.64 2.37 34.51
CA LEU A 346 -6.54 2.95 33.18
C LEU A 346 -6.42 1.85 32.12
N VAL A 347 -7.09 2.01 31.00
CA VAL A 347 -6.95 1.09 29.86
C VAL A 347 -5.59 1.25 29.17
N TRP A 348 -5.14 0.18 28.51
CA TRP A 348 -3.99 0.16 27.62
C TRP A 348 -4.46 0.33 26.17
N ALA A 349 -3.73 1.07 25.37
CA ALA A 349 -4.18 1.61 24.10
C ALA A 349 -3.33 1.18 22.91
N THR A 350 -3.97 0.96 21.76
CA THR A 350 -3.29 0.91 20.47
C THR A 350 -3.99 1.78 19.43
N SER A 351 -3.23 2.25 18.44
CA SER A 351 -3.78 2.77 17.18
C SER A 351 -2.99 2.25 15.99
N TRP A 352 -3.63 2.10 14.85
CA TRP A 352 -3.00 1.55 13.68
C TRP A 352 -3.67 2.05 12.40
N GLY A 353 -2.87 2.24 11.34
CA GLY A 353 -3.39 2.86 10.13
C GLY A 353 -2.57 2.65 8.87
N VAL A 354 -3.30 2.66 7.73
CA VAL A 354 -2.77 2.72 6.37
C VAL A 354 -3.64 3.65 5.52
N SER A 355 -3.08 4.17 4.44
CA SER A 355 -3.76 5.13 3.57
C SER A 355 -3.65 4.74 2.10
N THR A 356 -4.25 5.57 1.24
CA THR A 356 -4.07 5.50 -0.22
C THR A 356 -2.60 5.56 -0.65
N ARG A 357 -1.64 5.84 0.26
CA ARG A 357 -0.20 5.70 0.01
C ARG A 357 0.17 4.31 -0.51
N LEU A 358 -0.55 3.26 -0.09
CA LEU A 358 -0.33 1.89 -0.59
C LEU A 358 -0.59 1.76 -2.10
N VAL A 359 -1.50 2.56 -2.67
CA VAL A 359 -1.69 2.62 -4.13
C VAL A 359 -0.45 3.25 -4.80
N GLY A 360 0.11 4.29 -4.20
CA GLY A 360 1.38 4.87 -4.67
C GLY A 360 2.55 3.90 -4.57
N ALA A 361 2.63 3.14 -3.47
CA ALA A 361 3.62 2.09 -3.27
C ALA A 361 3.56 1.01 -4.36
N LEU A 362 2.35 0.54 -4.67
CA LEU A 362 2.09 -0.44 -5.74
C LEU A 362 2.61 0.08 -7.10
N VAL A 363 2.30 1.33 -7.46
CA VAL A 363 2.78 1.94 -8.71
C VAL A 363 4.30 1.96 -8.74
N MET A 364 4.95 2.40 -7.66
CA MET A 364 6.42 2.49 -7.57
C MET A 364 7.11 1.12 -7.48
N SER A 365 6.42 0.09 -7.03
CA SER A 365 6.99 -1.26 -6.92
C SER A 365 7.00 -2.04 -8.22
N HIS A 366 5.96 -1.89 -9.05
CA HIS A 366 5.73 -2.80 -10.18
C HIS A 366 5.70 -2.13 -11.53
N SER A 367 5.29 -0.85 -11.64
CA SER A 367 5.11 -0.17 -12.92
C SER A 367 6.44 0.02 -13.67
N ASP A 368 6.36 0.17 -14.99
CA ASP A 368 7.50 0.32 -15.89
C ASP A 368 7.39 1.59 -16.74
N ASP A 369 8.28 1.76 -17.71
CA ASP A 369 8.31 2.93 -18.59
C ASP A 369 7.23 2.90 -19.70
N VAL A 370 6.42 1.83 -19.74
CA VAL A 370 5.25 1.71 -20.62
C VAL A 370 3.98 2.16 -19.90
N GLY A 371 3.87 1.93 -18.60
CA GLY A 371 2.69 2.29 -17.79
C GLY A 371 2.54 1.48 -16.52
N LEU A 372 1.30 1.36 -16.03
CA LEU A 372 0.98 0.55 -14.88
C LEU A 372 1.29 -0.93 -15.11
N VAL A 373 1.73 -1.59 -14.04
CA VAL A 373 1.74 -3.05 -13.90
C VAL A 373 0.99 -3.37 -12.61
N LEU A 374 -0.15 -4.01 -12.75
CA LEU A 374 -1.03 -4.28 -11.61
C LEU A 374 -0.97 -5.75 -11.20
N PRO A 375 -0.73 -6.04 -9.91
CA PRO A 375 -0.96 -7.37 -9.37
C PRO A 375 -2.41 -7.81 -9.61
N PRO A 376 -2.64 -9.03 -10.11
CA PRO A 376 -4.00 -9.53 -10.39
C PRO A 376 -4.97 -9.40 -9.22
N ALA A 377 -4.52 -9.55 -7.99
CA ALA A 377 -5.37 -9.45 -6.80
C ALA A 377 -6.09 -8.10 -6.69
N VAL A 378 -5.44 -6.98 -7.05
CA VAL A 378 -6.02 -5.62 -6.98
C VAL A 378 -6.49 -5.07 -8.31
N ALA A 379 -6.11 -5.66 -9.44
CA ALA A 379 -6.45 -5.13 -10.77
C ALA A 379 -7.98 -5.03 -10.95
N PRO A 380 -8.54 -3.86 -11.30
CA PRO A 380 -9.98 -3.72 -11.53
C PRO A 380 -10.48 -4.65 -12.64
N ASN A 381 -9.68 -4.80 -13.69
CA ASN A 381 -9.84 -5.79 -14.74
C ASN A 381 -8.62 -6.71 -14.72
N GLN A 382 -8.82 -7.98 -14.42
CA GLN A 382 -7.75 -8.99 -14.47
C GLN A 382 -7.47 -9.42 -15.90
N VAL A 383 -8.51 -9.42 -16.71
CA VAL A 383 -8.46 -9.78 -18.11
C VAL A 383 -9.18 -8.71 -18.94
N VAL A 384 -8.58 -8.30 -20.04
CA VAL A 384 -9.27 -7.58 -21.09
C VAL A 384 -9.35 -8.47 -22.32
N LEU A 385 -10.56 -8.65 -22.86
CA LEU A 385 -10.79 -9.40 -24.09
C LEU A 385 -11.06 -8.43 -25.24
N VAL A 386 -10.27 -8.52 -26.30
CA VAL A 386 -10.33 -7.66 -27.47
C VAL A 386 -10.79 -8.47 -28.69
N PRO A 387 -12.09 -8.44 -29.03
CA PRO A 387 -12.58 -9.04 -30.26
C PRO A 387 -12.05 -8.29 -31.48
N ILE A 388 -11.50 -9.03 -32.46
CA ILE A 388 -10.98 -8.47 -33.72
C ILE A 388 -12.05 -8.67 -34.81
N SER A 389 -12.87 -7.65 -35.00
CA SER A 389 -13.95 -7.62 -35.98
C SER A 389 -14.00 -6.26 -36.67
N GLN A 390 -14.58 -6.22 -37.87
CA GLN A 390 -14.89 -4.97 -38.54
C GLN A 390 -16.16 -4.29 -37.98
N GLY A 391 -16.80 -4.91 -37.00
CA GLY A 391 -18.04 -4.45 -36.36
C GLY A 391 -19.30 -4.95 -37.06
N PRO A 392 -20.48 -4.80 -36.41
CA PRO A 392 -21.74 -5.36 -36.86
C PRO A 392 -22.22 -4.81 -38.21
N GLY A 393 -21.79 -3.61 -38.61
CA GLY A 393 -22.22 -2.96 -39.86
C GLY A 393 -21.53 -3.46 -41.13
N LYS A 394 -20.42 -4.24 -41.04
CA LYS A 394 -19.65 -4.67 -42.22
C LYS A 394 -19.73 -6.18 -42.48
N ALA A 395 -19.86 -7.00 -41.47
CA ALA A 395 -19.95 -8.43 -41.54
C ALA A 395 -20.80 -8.95 -40.36
N PRO A 396 -22.15 -8.77 -40.41
CA PRO A 396 -23.00 -9.01 -39.25
C PRO A 396 -22.97 -10.45 -38.76
N GLU A 397 -23.05 -11.44 -39.65
CA GLU A 397 -23.05 -12.87 -39.31
C GLU A 397 -21.72 -13.28 -38.61
N GLN A 398 -20.58 -12.94 -39.22
CA GLN A 398 -19.26 -13.22 -38.62
C GLN A 398 -19.06 -12.49 -37.29
N HIS A 399 -19.62 -11.30 -37.17
CA HIS A 399 -19.59 -10.55 -35.93
C HIS A 399 -20.40 -11.24 -34.83
N GLU A 400 -21.59 -11.74 -35.15
CA GLU A 400 -22.46 -12.45 -34.20
C GLU A 400 -21.83 -13.76 -33.74
N GLU A 401 -21.25 -14.56 -34.68
CA GLU A 401 -20.50 -15.77 -34.36
C GLU A 401 -19.33 -15.46 -33.39
N LEU A 402 -18.54 -14.44 -33.70
CA LEU A 402 -17.42 -14.00 -32.85
C LEU A 402 -17.89 -13.58 -31.45
N MET A 403 -18.96 -12.78 -31.36
CA MET A 403 -19.49 -12.35 -30.07
C MET A 403 -20.11 -13.50 -29.27
N THR A 404 -20.67 -14.49 -29.93
CA THR A 404 -21.12 -15.74 -29.29
C THR A 404 -19.94 -16.52 -28.69
N PHE A 405 -18.84 -16.62 -29.42
CA PHE A 405 -17.61 -17.25 -28.91
C PHE A 405 -17.02 -16.45 -27.74
N VAL A 406 -16.96 -15.11 -27.85
CA VAL A 406 -16.54 -14.20 -26.77
C VAL A 406 -17.39 -14.41 -25.51
N GLN A 407 -18.71 -14.50 -25.67
CA GLN A 407 -19.63 -14.70 -24.54
C GLN A 407 -19.39 -16.03 -23.82
N LYS A 408 -19.03 -17.10 -24.51
CA LYS A 408 -18.65 -18.37 -23.87
C LYS A 408 -17.39 -18.20 -23.01
N ALA A 409 -16.38 -17.48 -23.50
CA ALA A 409 -15.18 -17.20 -22.74
C ALA A 409 -15.46 -16.31 -21.50
N VAL A 410 -16.32 -15.29 -21.64
CA VAL A 410 -16.75 -14.43 -20.53
C VAL A 410 -17.42 -15.26 -19.45
N VAL A 411 -18.40 -16.09 -19.80
CA VAL A 411 -19.13 -16.93 -18.83
C VAL A 411 -18.19 -17.91 -18.12
N ALA A 412 -17.22 -18.49 -18.83
CA ALA A 412 -16.23 -19.39 -18.22
C ALA A 412 -15.34 -18.66 -17.19
N MET A 413 -14.92 -17.43 -17.49
CA MET A 413 -14.11 -16.60 -16.58
C MET A 413 -14.92 -16.08 -15.39
N GLU A 414 -16.16 -15.63 -15.59
CA GLU A 414 -17.06 -15.18 -14.52
C GLU A 414 -17.36 -16.31 -13.52
N ARG A 415 -17.57 -17.54 -13.99
CA ARG A 415 -17.72 -18.73 -13.13
C ARG A 415 -16.50 -18.99 -12.26
N SER A 416 -15.32 -18.55 -12.69
CA SER A 416 -14.06 -18.63 -11.96
C SER A 416 -13.73 -17.35 -11.19
N ASN A 417 -14.68 -16.43 -11.00
CA ASN A 417 -14.55 -15.15 -10.34
C ASN A 417 -13.47 -14.23 -10.93
N VAL A 418 -13.18 -14.35 -12.23
CA VAL A 418 -12.22 -13.47 -12.92
C VAL A 418 -12.92 -12.17 -13.32
N ARG A 419 -12.32 -11.02 -12.96
CA ARG A 419 -12.79 -9.69 -13.35
C ARG A 419 -12.38 -9.40 -14.79
N ILE A 420 -13.34 -9.40 -15.70
CA ILE A 420 -13.12 -9.26 -17.14
C ILE A 420 -13.78 -8.00 -17.69
N HIS A 421 -13.13 -7.41 -18.69
CA HIS A 421 -13.70 -6.38 -19.56
C HIS A 421 -13.61 -6.80 -21.02
N VAL A 422 -14.72 -6.66 -21.77
CA VAL A 422 -14.73 -6.87 -23.23
C VAL A 422 -14.69 -5.53 -23.94
N ASP A 423 -13.63 -5.27 -24.72
CA ASP A 423 -13.49 -4.02 -25.45
C ASP A 423 -14.24 -4.03 -26.79
N THR A 424 -15.45 -3.57 -26.77
CA THR A 424 -16.37 -3.53 -27.94
C THR A 424 -16.24 -2.27 -28.79
N ARG A 425 -15.20 -1.45 -28.62
CA ARG A 425 -14.96 -0.24 -29.43
C ARG A 425 -14.45 -0.60 -30.83
N PHE A 426 -15.29 -1.18 -31.67
CA PHE A 426 -14.92 -1.67 -33.01
C PHE A 426 -14.45 -0.59 -33.98
N SER A 427 -14.73 0.67 -33.72
CA SER A 427 -14.20 1.82 -34.48
C SER A 427 -12.70 2.07 -34.23
N MET A 428 -12.17 1.56 -33.09
CA MET A 428 -10.76 1.70 -32.72
C MET A 428 -9.94 0.52 -33.25
N ARG A 429 -8.76 0.82 -33.82
CA ARG A 429 -7.83 -0.21 -34.30
C ARG A 429 -7.34 -1.08 -33.12
N PRO A 430 -7.22 -2.40 -33.28
CA PRO A 430 -6.77 -3.30 -32.21
C PRO A 430 -5.48 -2.85 -31.52
N GLY A 431 -4.45 -2.43 -32.30
CA GLY A 431 -3.19 -1.96 -31.72
C GLY A 431 -3.31 -0.75 -30.77
N ASN A 432 -4.27 0.16 -31.03
CA ASN A 432 -4.53 1.27 -30.12
C ASN A 432 -5.18 0.81 -28.80
N LYS A 433 -6.09 -0.18 -28.89
CA LYS A 433 -6.68 -0.83 -27.71
C LYS A 433 -5.60 -1.52 -26.88
N TYR A 434 -4.70 -2.26 -27.53
CA TYR A 434 -3.58 -2.96 -26.88
C TYR A 434 -2.72 -1.99 -26.09
N PHE A 435 -2.31 -0.89 -26.72
CA PHE A 435 -1.49 0.14 -26.10
C PHE A 435 -2.22 0.82 -24.90
N GLU A 436 -3.51 1.09 -25.03
CA GLU A 436 -4.30 1.68 -23.94
C GLU A 436 -4.37 0.74 -22.74
N TRP A 437 -4.71 -0.54 -22.95
CA TRP A 437 -4.85 -1.52 -21.88
C TRP A 437 -3.51 -1.91 -21.24
N GLU A 438 -2.44 -1.88 -22.02
CA GLU A 438 -1.09 -2.07 -21.52
C GLU A 438 -0.68 -0.95 -20.57
N ARG A 439 -0.97 0.31 -20.93
CA ARG A 439 -0.75 1.48 -20.07
C ARG A 439 -1.57 1.44 -18.78
N LYS A 440 -2.77 0.91 -18.84
CA LYS A 440 -3.65 0.71 -17.68
C LYS A 440 -3.26 -0.48 -16.81
N GLY A 441 -2.27 -1.26 -17.23
CA GLY A 441 -1.68 -2.32 -16.41
C GLY A 441 -2.54 -3.56 -16.27
N VAL A 442 -3.45 -3.85 -17.19
CA VAL A 442 -4.30 -5.05 -17.12
C VAL A 442 -3.42 -6.31 -17.22
N PRO A 443 -3.49 -7.24 -16.24
CA PRO A 443 -2.58 -8.39 -16.15
C PRO A 443 -2.54 -9.27 -17.39
N ILE A 444 -3.71 -9.60 -17.96
CA ILE A 444 -3.81 -10.42 -19.17
C ILE A 444 -4.67 -9.71 -20.22
N ARG A 445 -4.13 -9.58 -21.42
CA ARG A 445 -4.89 -9.21 -22.60
C ARG A 445 -5.13 -10.45 -23.45
N MET A 446 -6.40 -10.68 -23.82
CA MET A 446 -6.81 -11.75 -24.73
C MET A 446 -7.28 -11.17 -26.05
N GLU A 447 -6.83 -11.75 -27.13
CA GLU A 447 -7.21 -11.39 -28.48
C GLU A 447 -7.98 -12.58 -29.10
N VAL A 448 -9.02 -12.28 -29.85
CA VAL A 448 -9.77 -13.30 -30.60
C VAL A 448 -10.27 -12.75 -31.92
N GLY A 449 -9.91 -13.43 -32.99
CA GLY A 449 -10.39 -13.19 -34.34
C GLY A 449 -10.89 -14.47 -34.99
N ALA A 450 -11.21 -14.43 -36.31
CA ALA A 450 -11.74 -15.57 -37.03
C ALA A 450 -10.85 -16.82 -36.99
N ARG A 451 -9.52 -16.64 -36.98
CA ARG A 451 -8.55 -17.76 -36.92
C ARG A 451 -8.56 -18.42 -35.53
N ASP A 452 -8.57 -17.60 -34.49
CA ASP A 452 -8.56 -18.07 -33.10
C ASP A 452 -9.86 -18.80 -32.78
N MET A 453 -10.99 -18.24 -33.24
CA MET A 453 -12.32 -18.87 -33.13
C MET A 453 -12.36 -20.22 -33.84
N ALA A 454 -11.83 -20.32 -35.08
CA ALA A 454 -11.78 -21.58 -35.82
C ALA A 454 -10.89 -22.62 -35.13
N ALA A 455 -9.85 -22.19 -34.41
CA ALA A 455 -8.99 -23.05 -33.61
C ALA A 455 -9.56 -23.36 -32.22
N GLY A 456 -10.67 -22.72 -31.81
CA GLY A 456 -11.24 -22.85 -30.47
C GLY A 456 -10.37 -22.27 -29.36
N THR A 457 -9.54 -21.26 -29.68
CA THR A 457 -8.56 -20.69 -28.75
C THR A 457 -8.70 -19.17 -28.60
N LEU A 458 -8.13 -18.61 -27.53
CA LEU A 458 -7.88 -17.18 -27.36
C LEU A 458 -6.38 -16.94 -27.25
N LEU A 459 -5.84 -15.93 -27.95
CA LEU A 459 -4.43 -15.58 -27.91
C LEU A 459 -4.19 -14.62 -26.73
N CYS A 460 -3.41 -15.04 -25.74
CA CYS A 460 -3.14 -14.34 -24.51
C CYS A 460 -1.79 -13.63 -24.54
N ALA A 461 -1.73 -12.44 -23.94
CA ALA A 461 -0.50 -11.67 -23.71
C ALA A 461 -0.48 -11.19 -22.24
N ARG A 462 0.62 -11.48 -21.52
CA ARG A 462 0.85 -11.00 -20.16
C ARG A 462 1.34 -9.55 -20.20
N ARG A 463 0.88 -8.73 -19.25
CA ARG A 463 1.39 -7.36 -19.08
C ARG A 463 2.86 -7.34 -18.66
N THR A 464 3.30 -8.35 -17.94
CA THR A 464 4.69 -8.52 -17.46
C THR A 464 5.65 -8.97 -18.57
N GLY A 465 5.19 -9.11 -19.81
CA GLY A 465 6.00 -9.52 -20.96
C GLY A 465 5.98 -11.04 -21.22
N GLY A 466 6.91 -11.48 -22.03
CA GLY A 466 6.98 -12.85 -22.52
C GLY A 466 6.28 -13.05 -23.86
N GLU A 467 6.35 -14.26 -24.40
CA GLU A 467 5.69 -14.62 -25.65
C GLU A 467 4.16 -14.73 -25.47
N LYS A 468 3.44 -14.40 -26.53
CA LYS A 468 1.98 -14.67 -26.57
C LYS A 468 1.74 -16.17 -26.65
N PHE A 469 0.69 -16.62 -25.99
CA PHE A 469 0.33 -18.05 -25.95
C PHE A 469 -1.16 -18.26 -26.15
N PRO A 470 -1.57 -19.33 -26.83
CA PRO A 470 -2.97 -19.65 -27.00
C PRO A 470 -3.53 -20.40 -25.77
N LEU A 471 -4.76 -20.10 -25.37
CA LEU A 471 -5.55 -20.90 -24.42
C LEU A 471 -6.77 -21.47 -25.12
N ALA A 472 -6.94 -22.79 -25.05
CA ALA A 472 -8.13 -23.45 -25.58
C ALA A 472 -9.36 -23.12 -24.73
N LEU A 473 -10.46 -22.77 -25.38
CA LEU A 473 -11.77 -22.53 -24.75
C LEU A 473 -12.49 -23.86 -24.52
N ASP A 474 -12.00 -24.62 -23.55
CA ASP A 474 -12.54 -25.88 -23.07
C ASP A 474 -13.11 -25.73 -21.63
N ASP A 475 -13.58 -26.80 -21.05
CA ASP A 475 -14.16 -26.82 -19.69
C ASP A 475 -13.18 -26.37 -18.61
N SER A 476 -11.88 -26.47 -18.87
CA SER A 476 -10.80 -26.03 -17.96
C SER A 476 -10.34 -24.59 -18.18
N PHE A 477 -10.92 -23.87 -19.15
CA PHE A 477 -10.46 -22.53 -19.55
C PHE A 477 -10.37 -21.54 -18.37
N GLY A 478 -11.45 -21.44 -17.58
CA GLY A 478 -11.48 -20.55 -16.43
C GLY A 478 -10.40 -20.87 -15.40
N ALA A 479 -10.18 -22.15 -15.11
CA ALA A 479 -9.12 -22.59 -14.19
C ALA A 479 -7.70 -22.27 -14.73
N LYS A 480 -7.48 -22.43 -16.04
CA LYS A 480 -6.21 -22.05 -16.69
C LYS A 480 -5.96 -20.54 -16.58
N VAL A 481 -7.00 -19.72 -16.76
CA VAL A 481 -6.86 -18.26 -16.59
C VAL A 481 -6.53 -17.89 -15.15
N VAL A 482 -7.16 -18.51 -14.16
CA VAL A 482 -6.85 -18.31 -12.74
C VAL A 482 -5.39 -18.69 -12.45
N ALA A 483 -4.92 -19.83 -12.91
CA ALA A 483 -3.53 -20.27 -12.72
C ALA A 483 -2.52 -19.28 -13.34
N GLU A 484 -2.82 -18.71 -14.51
CA GLU A 484 -1.99 -17.67 -15.14
C GLU A 484 -1.97 -16.37 -14.30
N LEU A 485 -3.11 -15.96 -13.74
CA LEU A 485 -3.18 -14.79 -12.86
C LEU A 485 -2.39 -15.02 -11.57
N GLU A 486 -2.49 -16.19 -10.96
CA GLU A 486 -1.70 -16.57 -9.77
C GLU A 486 -0.20 -16.58 -10.08
N ALA A 487 0.21 -17.11 -11.24
CA ALA A 487 1.61 -17.08 -11.66
C ALA A 487 2.13 -15.65 -11.86
N ILE A 488 1.32 -14.74 -12.42
CA ILE A 488 1.67 -13.32 -12.55
C ILE A 488 1.81 -12.66 -11.17
N GLN A 489 0.86 -12.93 -10.25
CA GLN A 489 0.91 -12.41 -8.88
C GLN A 489 2.21 -12.82 -8.18
N GLN A 490 2.57 -14.10 -8.24
CA GLN A 490 3.78 -14.63 -7.63
C GLN A 490 5.04 -14.06 -8.28
N ALA A 491 5.11 -13.98 -9.61
CA ALA A 491 6.27 -13.45 -10.32
C ALA A 491 6.53 -11.96 -9.99
N LEU A 492 5.47 -11.17 -9.77
CA LEU A 492 5.60 -9.78 -9.32
C LEU A 492 6.18 -9.70 -7.90
N TYR A 493 5.71 -10.57 -6.99
CA TYR A 493 6.25 -10.66 -5.64
C TYR A 493 7.72 -11.07 -5.65
N ASP A 494 8.06 -12.14 -6.36
CA ASP A 494 9.44 -12.68 -6.45
C ASP A 494 10.41 -11.62 -7.01
N THR A 495 9.97 -10.85 -8.04
CA THR A 495 10.75 -9.76 -8.60
C THR A 495 11.01 -8.64 -7.59
N ALA A 496 9.99 -8.27 -6.82
CA ALA A 496 10.12 -7.24 -5.80
C ALA A 496 10.96 -7.72 -4.60
N GLU A 497 10.83 -8.99 -4.21
CA GLU A 497 11.61 -9.62 -3.14
C GLU A 497 13.09 -9.74 -3.53
N ALA A 498 13.38 -10.19 -4.75
CA ALA A 498 14.75 -10.24 -5.27
C ALA A 498 15.41 -8.85 -5.28
N ARG A 499 14.65 -7.79 -5.64
CA ARG A 499 15.12 -6.41 -5.55
C ARG A 499 15.39 -5.98 -4.12
N LEU A 500 14.48 -6.28 -3.18
CA LEU A 500 14.67 -5.99 -1.77
C LEU A 500 15.97 -6.61 -1.25
N HIS A 501 16.20 -7.88 -1.53
CA HIS A 501 17.44 -8.57 -1.13
C HIS A 501 18.69 -7.99 -1.80
N ALA A 502 18.65 -7.73 -3.11
CA ALA A 502 19.78 -7.19 -3.86
C ALA A 502 20.17 -5.76 -3.45
N CYS A 503 19.20 -4.98 -2.95
CA CYS A 503 19.39 -3.60 -2.54
C CYS A 503 19.33 -3.43 -1.01
N THR A 504 19.56 -4.50 -0.23
CA THR A 504 19.78 -4.44 1.21
C THR A 504 21.25 -4.75 1.48
N PHE A 505 21.99 -3.77 2.00
CA PHE A 505 23.42 -3.82 2.21
C PHE A 505 23.75 -3.89 3.70
N GLU A 506 24.58 -4.84 4.10
CA GLU A 506 25.19 -4.83 5.42
C GLU A 506 26.48 -4.03 5.35
N VAL A 507 26.63 -3.00 6.17
CA VAL A 507 27.81 -2.14 6.23
C VAL A 507 28.35 -2.04 7.65
N GLU A 508 29.67 -2.00 7.77
CA GLU A 508 30.37 -2.03 9.05
C GLU A 508 30.76 -0.62 9.54
N SER A 509 30.79 0.37 8.66
CA SER A 509 31.19 1.73 8.98
C SER A 509 30.30 2.80 8.35
N TYR A 510 30.22 3.97 9.02
CA TYR A 510 29.51 5.13 8.51
C TYR A 510 30.09 5.65 7.19
N ALA A 511 31.41 5.62 7.04
CA ALA A 511 32.07 6.04 5.79
C ALA A 511 31.61 5.20 4.60
N GLU A 512 31.49 3.88 4.78
CA GLU A 512 31.02 2.97 3.73
C GLU A 512 29.57 3.29 3.30
N MET A 513 28.66 3.51 4.26
CA MET A 513 27.28 3.92 3.96
C MET A 513 27.23 5.27 3.26
N LYS A 514 28.02 6.26 3.75
CA LYS A 514 28.06 7.61 3.18
C LYS A 514 28.56 7.60 1.74
N ASP A 515 29.67 6.91 1.47
CA ASP A 515 30.24 6.77 0.12
C ASP A 515 29.25 6.10 -0.85
N ALA A 516 28.52 5.06 -0.38
CA ALA A 516 27.50 4.40 -1.18
C ALA A 516 26.34 5.36 -1.51
N LEU A 517 25.87 6.13 -0.56
CA LEU A 517 24.78 7.09 -0.76
C LEU A 517 25.20 8.31 -1.60
N GLU A 518 26.41 8.85 -1.44
CA GLU A 518 26.94 9.96 -2.27
C GLU A 518 27.17 9.51 -3.72
N GLY A 519 27.62 8.29 -3.91
CA GLY A 519 27.75 7.69 -5.23
C GLY A 519 26.42 7.44 -5.94
N SER A 520 25.28 7.44 -5.24
CA SER A 520 23.96 7.16 -5.82
C SER A 520 23.50 8.22 -6.83
N ASP A 521 23.92 9.47 -6.68
CA ASP A 521 23.61 10.55 -7.63
C ASP A 521 24.42 10.42 -8.95
N SER A 522 25.47 9.60 -8.94
CA SER A 522 26.37 9.29 -10.08
C SER A 522 26.36 7.79 -10.46
N GLY A 523 25.37 7.02 -10.01
CA GLY A 523 25.22 5.58 -10.27
C GLY A 523 25.70 4.67 -9.13
N GLY A 524 25.81 5.18 -7.90
CA GLY A 524 26.13 4.40 -6.69
C GLY A 524 24.92 3.62 -6.13
N ALA A 525 25.11 2.98 -4.97
CA ALA A 525 24.10 2.14 -4.35
C ALA A 525 23.00 2.99 -3.69
N SER A 526 21.75 2.73 -4.03
CA SER A 526 20.57 3.23 -3.33
C SER A 526 19.79 2.03 -2.83
N GLY A 527 19.42 2.02 -1.54
CA GLY A 527 18.77 0.87 -0.93
C GLY A 527 18.67 0.99 0.59
N PHE A 528 18.47 -0.15 1.20
CA PHE A 528 18.51 -0.32 2.65
C PHE A 528 19.93 -0.61 3.13
N PHE A 529 20.34 0.05 4.21
CA PHE A 529 21.60 -0.19 4.89
C PHE A 529 21.32 -0.75 6.28
N LEU A 530 21.69 -2.00 6.49
CA LEU A 530 21.53 -2.72 7.75
C LEU A 530 22.83 -2.57 8.56
N VAL A 531 22.73 -1.92 9.72
CA VAL A 531 23.91 -1.53 10.52
C VAL A 531 23.72 -1.82 11.99
N PRO A 532 24.79 -2.16 12.75
CA PRO A 532 24.75 -2.15 14.19
C PRO A 532 24.72 -0.69 14.68
N TRP A 533 23.76 -0.38 15.53
CA TRP A 533 23.45 0.97 15.99
C TRP A 533 23.45 1.07 17.53
N PHE A 534 24.01 2.14 18.05
CA PHE A 534 23.79 2.58 19.42
C PHE A 534 22.74 3.71 19.37
N ASP A 535 21.65 3.57 20.14
CA ASP A 535 20.55 4.54 20.11
C ASP A 535 21.01 5.91 20.62
N ASP A 536 21.15 6.85 19.67
CA ASP A 536 21.72 8.19 19.88
C ASP A 536 21.04 9.19 18.93
N ALA A 537 20.17 10.01 19.50
CA ALA A 537 19.34 10.96 18.74
C ALA A 537 20.19 12.05 18.04
N GLU A 538 21.31 12.48 18.63
CA GLU A 538 22.18 13.50 18.04
C GLU A 538 22.90 12.92 16.81
N ALA A 539 23.42 11.70 16.94
CA ALA A 539 24.05 10.98 15.84
C ALA A 539 23.04 10.71 14.69
N GLU A 540 21.80 10.33 15.01
CA GLU A 540 20.73 10.15 14.01
C GLU A 540 20.46 11.46 13.26
N ALA A 541 20.34 12.59 13.96
CA ALA A 541 20.11 13.90 13.36
C ALA A 541 21.28 14.34 12.47
N GLN A 542 22.53 14.05 12.88
CA GLN A 542 23.72 14.35 12.10
C GLN A 542 23.76 13.53 10.80
N ILE A 543 23.56 12.22 10.87
CA ILE A 543 23.50 11.34 9.70
C ILE A 543 22.42 11.82 8.71
N LYS A 544 21.21 12.14 9.21
CA LYS A 544 20.12 12.71 8.42
C LYS A 544 20.52 13.99 7.69
N THR A 545 21.23 14.87 8.38
CA THR A 545 21.68 16.15 7.81
C THR A 545 22.69 15.94 6.69
N GLU A 546 23.66 15.06 6.90
CA GLU A 546 24.75 14.80 5.97
C GLU A 546 24.31 13.98 4.74
N THR A 547 23.50 12.93 4.94
CA THR A 547 23.22 11.93 3.89
C THR A 547 21.80 11.94 3.35
N LYS A 548 20.88 12.61 4.06
CA LYS A 548 19.42 12.53 3.85
C LYS A 548 18.82 11.14 4.14
N ALA A 549 19.62 10.19 4.61
CA ALA A 549 19.13 8.92 5.10
C ALA A 549 18.65 9.04 6.55
N THR A 550 17.60 8.31 6.89
CA THR A 550 17.03 8.22 8.24
C THR A 550 16.94 6.77 8.67
N ILE A 551 16.88 6.53 9.97
CA ILE A 551 16.49 5.21 10.47
C ILE A 551 15.05 4.95 10.04
N ARG A 552 14.88 3.88 9.25
CA ARG A 552 13.53 3.46 8.84
C ARG A 552 12.84 2.69 9.94
N CYS A 553 13.58 1.73 10.49
CA CYS A 553 13.15 0.95 11.65
C CYS A 553 14.32 0.14 12.21
N PHE A 554 14.09 -0.46 13.36
CA PHE A 554 14.85 -1.57 13.91
C PHE A 554 14.14 -2.87 13.48
N PRO A 555 14.63 -3.61 12.47
CA PRO A 555 13.95 -4.80 11.95
C PRO A 555 13.76 -5.86 13.03
N LEU A 556 12.52 -6.35 13.22
CA LEU A 556 12.17 -7.27 14.33
C LEU A 556 12.92 -8.60 14.24
N ASP A 557 13.13 -9.08 13.02
CA ASP A 557 13.78 -10.38 12.75
C ASP A 557 15.31 -10.33 12.83
N LYS A 558 15.92 -9.13 12.94
CA LYS A 558 17.37 -8.96 12.90
C LYS A 558 17.99 -8.56 14.24
N GLN A 559 17.21 -8.30 15.28
CA GLN A 559 17.73 -7.80 16.55
C GLN A 559 18.67 -8.77 17.28
N HIS A 560 18.54 -10.06 17.02
CA HIS A 560 19.45 -11.10 17.53
C HIS A 560 20.90 -10.95 17.00
N LEU A 561 21.12 -10.17 15.92
CA LEU A 561 22.44 -9.91 15.36
C LEU A 561 23.20 -8.79 16.11
N THR A 562 22.63 -8.18 17.14
CA THR A 562 23.22 -7.08 17.89
C THR A 562 24.38 -7.54 18.80
N GLU A 563 24.30 -8.79 19.29
CA GLU A 563 25.23 -9.32 20.30
C GLU A 563 26.69 -9.24 19.82
N GLY A 564 27.55 -8.66 20.66
CA GLY A 564 28.98 -8.53 20.39
C GLY A 564 29.39 -7.51 19.32
N ARG A 565 28.45 -6.78 18.72
CA ARG A 565 28.74 -5.78 17.70
C ARG A 565 28.92 -4.37 18.30
N THR A 566 29.64 -3.54 17.57
CA THR A 566 29.82 -2.11 17.90
C THR A 566 29.08 -1.23 16.91
N CYS A 567 28.55 -0.12 17.38
CA CYS A 567 27.85 0.85 16.55
C CYS A 567 28.73 1.32 15.38
N PHE A 568 28.23 1.24 14.18
CA PHE A 568 28.92 1.61 12.94
C PHE A 568 29.33 3.09 12.86
N TYR A 569 28.71 3.95 13.68
CA TYR A 569 28.97 5.38 13.75
C TYR A 569 29.85 5.78 14.96
N SER A 570 29.47 5.38 16.18
CA SER A 570 30.08 5.83 17.40
C SER A 570 31.16 4.90 17.98
N GLY A 571 31.24 3.64 17.50
CA GLY A 571 32.09 2.59 18.06
C GLY A 571 31.69 2.09 19.45
N ARG A 572 30.60 2.59 20.04
CA ARG A 572 30.03 2.09 21.31
C ARG A 572 29.37 0.71 21.10
N PRO A 573 29.18 -0.11 22.14
CA PRO A 573 28.41 -1.34 22.00
C PRO A 573 27.05 -1.08 21.37
N ALA A 574 26.68 -1.84 20.34
CA ALA A 574 25.41 -1.66 19.66
C ALA A 574 24.24 -2.06 20.58
N THR A 575 23.16 -1.30 20.53
CA THR A 575 21.91 -1.61 21.24
C THR A 575 20.85 -2.21 20.30
N HIS A 576 20.98 -1.93 19.02
CA HIS A 576 20.03 -2.36 17.98
C HIS A 576 20.75 -2.68 16.66
N ILE A 577 20.08 -3.44 15.81
CA ILE A 577 20.33 -3.41 14.37
C ILE A 577 19.35 -2.42 13.77
N ALA A 578 19.85 -1.42 13.06
CA ALA A 578 19.06 -0.37 12.43
C ALA A 578 19.07 -0.47 10.90
N LEU A 579 17.97 -0.10 10.29
CA LEU A 579 17.80 -0.03 8.84
C LEU A 579 17.77 1.44 8.42
N PHE A 580 18.81 1.90 7.74
CA PHE A 580 18.88 3.25 7.19
C PHE A 580 18.51 3.27 5.72
N ALA A 581 17.84 4.33 5.26
CA ALA A 581 17.62 4.61 3.84
C ALA A 581 17.22 6.07 3.61
N ARG A 582 17.38 6.56 2.38
CA ARG A 582 16.63 7.72 1.91
C ARG A 582 15.16 7.34 1.74
N ALA A 583 14.22 8.27 1.99
CA ALA A 583 12.79 7.98 1.98
C ALA A 583 11.97 9.08 1.28
N PHE A 584 10.76 8.71 0.86
CA PHE A 584 9.78 9.61 0.25
C PHE A 584 9.05 10.48 1.28
#